data_547dce6bf423961f677c95bacae9218b
#
_entry.id   547dce6bf423961f677c95bacae9218b
#
_cell.length_a   1.000
_cell.length_b   1.000
_cell.length_c   1.000
_cell.angle_alpha   90.00
_cell.angle_beta   90.00
_cell.angle_gamma   90.00
#
_symmetry.space_group_name_H-M   'P 1'
#
loop_
_entity.id
_entity.type
_entity.pdbx_description
1 polymer ?
#
loop_
_entity_poly.entity_id
_entity_poly.type
_entity_poly.pdbx_seq_one_letter_code
_entity_poly.pdbx_strand_id
1 'polypeptide(L)'
;MATAPAQGSTDGLQEKLVNVRRVAKVVKGGRVFGFTALTVVGDGEGRVGYGVSKAREVPIAIQKSLEQARKNMRKVSLKGDTLQYAIMNTTGAAKVYMQPASEGTGIIAGGAMRAVFEVVGVHNVLAKCIGTNNPINVVRATIDGLSKMQNANQVAAKRGLSVEQITG
;
A
#
# COMPACT_ATOMS: atom_id res chain seq x y z
N MET A 1 -2.95 -20.13 -10.87
CA MET A 1 -2.28 -19.11 -10.00
C MET A 1 -2.89 -19.26 -8.62
N ALA A 2 -2.12 -19.80 -7.66
CA ALA A 2 -2.63 -20.10 -6.33
C ALA A 2 -2.62 -18.81 -5.48
N THR A 3 -3.80 -18.34 -5.12
CA THR A 3 -4.02 -17.33 -4.08
C THR A 3 -3.73 -17.99 -2.73
N ALA A 4 -2.62 -17.64 -2.09
CA ALA A 4 -2.36 -18.07 -0.73
C ALA A 4 -3.40 -17.47 0.21
N PRO A 5 -3.96 -18.26 1.16
CA PRO A 5 -4.96 -17.76 2.10
C PRO A 5 -4.37 -16.71 3.02
N ALA A 6 -5.13 -15.67 3.30
CA ALA A 6 -4.86 -14.69 4.32
C ALA A 6 -4.77 -15.41 5.68
N GLN A 7 -3.58 -15.47 6.26
CA GLN A 7 -3.41 -15.95 7.63
C GLN A 7 -3.89 -14.85 8.57
N GLY A 8 -4.94 -15.14 9.31
CA GLY A 8 -5.49 -14.25 10.32
C GLY A 8 -4.44 -13.90 11.38
N SER A 9 -4.21 -12.62 11.56
CA SER A 9 -3.31 -12.09 12.58
C SER A 9 -4.04 -11.93 13.91
N THR A 10 -3.34 -12.22 15.00
CA THR A 10 -3.78 -12.11 16.38
C THR A 10 -4.10 -10.67 16.85
N ASP A 11 -3.80 -9.64 16.04
CA ASP A 11 -3.88 -8.22 16.44
C ASP A 11 -4.91 -7.41 15.63
N GLY A 12 -5.85 -8.06 14.94
CA GLY A 12 -6.83 -7.36 14.09
C GLY A 12 -6.25 -6.72 12.82
N LEU A 13 -4.94 -6.89 12.57
CA LEU A 13 -4.27 -6.37 11.39
C LEU A 13 -4.46 -7.32 10.20
N GLN A 14 -4.80 -6.75 9.05
CA GLN A 14 -4.85 -7.48 7.78
C GLN A 14 -3.48 -7.49 7.14
N GLU A 15 -3.00 -8.66 6.76
CA GLU A 15 -1.70 -8.86 6.15
C GLU A 15 -1.84 -9.40 4.74
N LYS A 16 -1.10 -8.84 3.79
CA LYS A 16 -1.14 -9.30 2.41
C LYS A 16 0.26 -9.41 1.81
N LEU A 17 0.56 -10.59 1.28
CA LEU A 17 1.77 -10.82 0.50
C LEU A 17 1.55 -10.30 -0.92
N VAL A 18 2.31 -9.29 -1.33
CA VAL A 18 2.21 -8.69 -2.66
C VAL A 18 3.07 -9.42 -3.67
N ASN A 19 4.33 -9.72 -3.32
CA ASN A 19 5.26 -10.35 -4.24
C ASN A 19 6.41 -11.06 -3.51
N VAL A 20 6.84 -12.20 -4.06
CA VAL A 20 8.09 -12.89 -3.70
C VAL A 20 8.93 -13.06 -4.94
N ARG A 21 10.20 -12.67 -4.87
CA ARG A 21 11.14 -12.79 -5.98
C ARG A 21 12.40 -13.51 -5.52
N ARG A 22 12.89 -14.47 -6.34
CA ARG A 22 14.21 -15.06 -6.18
C ARG A 22 15.26 -14.06 -6.64
N VAL A 23 16.27 -13.84 -5.83
CA VAL A 23 17.41 -12.95 -6.10
C VAL A 23 18.72 -13.71 -5.93
N ALA A 24 19.77 -13.24 -6.58
CA ALA A 24 21.08 -13.87 -6.48
C ALA A 24 22.14 -12.80 -6.18
N LYS A 25 23.12 -13.17 -5.33
CA LYS A 25 24.36 -12.43 -5.15
C LYS A 25 25.48 -13.20 -5.82
N VAL A 26 26.17 -12.56 -6.76
CA VAL A 26 27.32 -13.15 -7.44
C VAL A 26 28.55 -13.10 -6.52
N VAL A 27 29.20 -14.23 -6.31
CA VAL A 27 30.42 -14.40 -5.50
C VAL A 27 31.49 -15.11 -6.34
N LYS A 28 32.74 -15.19 -5.87
CA LYS A 28 33.87 -15.81 -6.62
C LYS A 28 33.60 -17.26 -7.06
N GLY A 29 32.82 -18.03 -6.31
CA GLY A 29 32.48 -19.43 -6.61
C GLY A 29 31.16 -19.64 -7.32
N GLY A 30 30.44 -18.58 -7.76
CA GLY A 30 29.13 -18.71 -8.41
C GLY A 30 28.09 -17.74 -7.89
N ARG A 31 26.84 -18.21 -7.70
CA ARG A 31 25.71 -17.39 -7.28
C ARG A 31 25.11 -17.90 -5.97
N VAL A 32 24.99 -17.03 -4.97
CA VAL A 32 24.25 -17.31 -3.75
C VAL A 32 22.83 -16.81 -3.92
N PHE A 33 21.85 -17.72 -3.86
CA PHE A 33 20.44 -17.40 -4.02
C PHE A 33 19.79 -16.99 -2.70
N GLY A 34 18.78 -16.15 -2.81
CA GLY A 34 17.90 -15.75 -1.72
C GLY A 34 16.55 -15.33 -2.27
N PHE A 35 15.67 -14.88 -1.39
CA PHE A 35 14.33 -14.44 -1.73
C PHE A 35 14.08 -13.06 -1.15
N THR A 36 13.40 -12.22 -1.91
CA THR A 36 12.89 -10.92 -1.45
C THR A 36 11.38 -11.02 -1.38
N ALA A 37 10.81 -10.75 -0.20
CA ALA A 37 9.37 -10.63 0.00
C ALA A 37 8.96 -9.17 0.12
N LEU A 38 7.82 -8.81 -0.47
CA LEU A 38 7.13 -7.54 -0.32
C LEU A 38 5.77 -7.84 0.30
N THR A 39 5.50 -7.26 1.46
CA THR A 39 4.23 -7.38 2.18
C THR A 39 3.65 -6.03 2.50
N VAL A 40 2.34 -5.96 2.63
CA VAL A 40 1.59 -4.82 3.14
C VAL A 40 0.74 -5.26 4.33
N VAL A 41 0.59 -4.37 5.30
CA VAL A 41 -0.18 -4.59 6.53
C VAL A 41 -1.04 -3.37 6.77
N GLY A 42 -2.28 -3.56 7.19
CA GLY A 42 -3.20 -2.48 7.55
C GLY A 42 -4.23 -2.93 8.57
N ASP A 43 -4.91 -1.98 9.16
CA ASP A 43 -5.95 -2.20 10.19
C ASP A 43 -7.38 -2.17 9.61
N GLY A 44 -7.52 -1.88 8.29
CA GLY A 44 -8.83 -1.67 7.68
C GLY A 44 -9.50 -0.34 8.03
N GLU A 45 -8.87 0.51 8.85
CA GLU A 45 -9.39 1.77 9.35
C GLU A 45 -8.52 2.98 8.96
N GLY A 46 -7.74 2.84 7.91
CA GLY A 46 -6.90 3.92 7.38
C GLY A 46 -5.46 3.92 7.89
N ARG A 47 -4.95 2.84 8.47
CA ARG A 47 -3.51 2.70 8.76
C ARG A 47 -2.92 1.64 7.85
N VAL A 48 -1.77 1.92 7.26
CA VAL A 48 -1.09 1.01 6.35
C VAL A 48 0.42 1.12 6.45
N GLY A 49 1.07 -0.01 6.38
CA GLY A 49 2.51 -0.11 6.28
C GLY A 49 2.94 -1.10 5.21
N TYR A 50 4.16 -0.98 4.74
CA TYR A 50 4.75 -1.98 3.88
C TYR A 50 6.15 -2.35 4.36
N GLY A 51 6.54 -3.58 4.05
CA GLY A 51 7.88 -4.08 4.36
C GLY A 51 8.48 -4.80 3.16
N VAL A 52 9.79 -4.66 3.01
CA VAL A 52 10.58 -5.37 2.00
C VAL A 52 11.77 -5.99 2.69
N SER A 53 11.84 -7.30 2.70
CA SER A 53 12.98 -7.98 3.31
C SER A 53 13.57 -9.06 2.42
N LYS A 54 14.79 -9.48 2.78
CA LYS A 54 15.52 -10.55 2.09
C LYS A 54 15.94 -11.63 3.08
N ALA A 55 15.81 -12.90 2.67
CA ALA A 55 16.31 -14.04 3.42
C ALA A 55 16.72 -15.18 2.47
N ARG A 56 17.36 -16.21 3.00
CA ARG A 56 17.70 -17.42 2.24
C ARG A 56 16.46 -18.28 1.96
N GLU A 57 15.47 -18.22 2.84
CA GLU A 57 14.22 -18.97 2.77
C GLU A 57 13.02 -18.03 2.63
N VAL A 58 11.98 -18.49 1.93
CA VAL A 58 10.77 -17.69 1.68
C VAL A 58 10.01 -17.38 2.97
N PRO A 59 9.73 -18.34 3.89
CA PRO A 59 8.99 -18.05 5.13
C PRO A 59 9.68 -16.97 5.98
N ILE A 60 11.01 -17.06 6.12
CA ILE A 60 11.80 -16.09 6.90
C ILE A 60 11.77 -14.71 6.23
N ALA A 61 11.79 -14.64 4.89
CA ALA A 61 11.68 -13.38 4.17
C ALA A 61 10.29 -12.74 4.40
N ILE A 62 9.23 -13.53 4.37
CA ILE A 62 7.86 -13.05 4.61
C ILE A 62 7.73 -12.54 6.06
N GLN A 63 8.13 -13.31 7.06
CA GLN A 63 8.06 -12.91 8.46
C GLN A 63 8.79 -11.58 8.72
N LYS A 64 10.02 -11.45 8.25
CA LYS A 64 10.80 -10.20 8.38
C LYS A 64 10.15 -9.02 7.67
N SER A 65 9.53 -9.24 6.52
CA SER A 65 8.84 -8.16 5.80
C SER A 65 7.56 -7.73 6.53
N LEU A 66 6.82 -8.65 7.14
CA LEU A 66 5.64 -8.33 7.97
C LEU A 66 6.03 -7.52 9.21
N GLU A 67 7.06 -7.92 9.94
CA GLU A 67 7.57 -7.15 11.08
C GLU A 67 7.99 -5.73 10.69
N GLN A 68 8.65 -5.58 9.54
CA GLN A 68 9.01 -4.28 9.00
C GLN A 68 7.77 -3.45 8.60
N ALA A 69 6.77 -4.09 7.98
CA ALA A 69 5.53 -3.42 7.61
C ALA A 69 4.77 -2.89 8.82
N ARG A 70 4.65 -3.70 9.89
CA ARG A 70 4.01 -3.30 11.16
C ARG A 70 4.71 -2.11 11.81
N LYS A 71 6.05 -2.05 11.79
CA LYS A 71 6.84 -0.93 12.33
C LYS A 71 6.66 0.38 11.54
N ASN A 72 6.39 0.27 10.23
CA ASN A 72 6.30 1.40 9.31
C ASN A 72 4.87 1.84 9.00
N MET A 73 3.90 1.51 9.84
CA MET A 73 2.50 1.89 9.61
C MET A 73 2.32 3.41 9.69
N ARG A 74 1.58 3.94 8.71
CA ARG A 74 1.24 5.36 8.58
C ARG A 74 -0.28 5.52 8.56
N LYS A 75 -0.77 6.63 9.10
CA LYS A 75 -2.17 6.99 9.03
C LYS A 75 -2.50 7.67 7.71
N VAL A 76 -3.61 7.28 7.11
CA VAL A 76 -4.17 7.81 5.87
C VAL A 76 -5.55 8.40 6.16
N SER A 77 -5.87 9.52 5.56
CA SER A 77 -7.18 10.15 5.70
C SER A 77 -8.13 9.62 4.64
N LEU A 78 -9.13 8.82 5.03
CA LEU A 78 -10.18 8.30 4.16
C LEU A 78 -11.47 9.10 4.30
N LYS A 79 -12.34 9.03 3.28
CA LYS A 79 -13.72 9.55 3.29
C LYS A 79 -14.68 8.37 3.22
N GLY A 80 -15.07 7.84 4.40
CA GLY A 80 -15.81 6.58 4.44
C GLY A 80 -15.02 5.46 3.74
N ASP A 81 -15.63 4.78 2.79
CA ASP A 81 -15.08 3.64 2.05
C ASP A 81 -14.27 4.04 0.80
N THR A 82 -14.00 5.33 0.61
CA THR A 82 -13.31 5.85 -0.59
C THR A 82 -12.23 6.89 -0.22
N LEU A 83 -11.58 7.44 -1.24
CA LEU A 83 -10.56 8.46 -1.10
C LEU A 83 -11.17 9.86 -0.92
N GLN A 84 -10.41 10.80 -0.35
CA GLN A 84 -10.84 12.20 -0.17
C GLN A 84 -11.01 12.93 -1.52
N TYR A 85 -10.05 12.75 -2.42
CA TYR A 85 -9.99 13.38 -3.75
C TYR A 85 -9.06 12.59 -4.67
N ALA A 86 -9.10 12.92 -5.97
CA ALA A 86 -8.19 12.34 -6.94
C ALA A 86 -6.75 12.86 -6.72
N ILE A 87 -5.78 11.95 -6.71
CA ILE A 87 -4.36 12.30 -6.53
C ILE A 87 -3.48 11.53 -7.52
N MET A 88 -2.44 12.20 -7.99
CA MET A 88 -1.35 11.60 -8.73
C MET A 88 -0.07 11.72 -7.91
N ASN A 89 0.61 10.62 -7.70
CA ASN A 89 1.89 10.59 -6.98
C ASN A 89 2.94 9.80 -7.76
N THR A 90 4.19 10.22 -7.64
CA THR A 90 5.32 9.58 -8.33
C THR A 90 6.39 9.17 -7.32
N THR A 91 6.86 7.93 -7.43
CA THR A 91 8.00 7.42 -6.66
C THR A 91 8.89 6.59 -7.57
N GLY A 92 10.09 7.09 -7.83
CA GLY A 92 10.98 6.54 -8.85
C GLY A 92 10.30 6.54 -10.22
N ALA A 93 10.24 5.38 -10.90
CA ALA A 93 9.59 5.22 -12.20
C ALA A 93 8.07 4.95 -12.09
N ALA A 94 7.52 4.77 -10.89
CA ALA A 94 6.10 4.52 -10.71
C ALA A 94 5.33 5.84 -10.57
N LYS A 95 4.42 6.10 -11.50
CA LYS A 95 3.43 7.16 -11.42
C LYS A 95 2.07 6.50 -11.18
N VAL A 96 1.47 6.77 -10.03
CA VAL A 96 0.17 6.22 -9.65
C VAL A 96 -0.88 7.32 -9.68
N TYR A 97 -1.99 7.04 -10.35
CA TYR A 97 -3.20 7.85 -10.33
C TYR A 97 -4.26 7.11 -9.53
N MET A 98 -4.89 7.79 -8.59
CA MET A 98 -5.92 7.24 -7.71
C MET A 98 -7.07 8.23 -7.65
N GLN A 99 -8.30 7.75 -7.82
CA GLN A 99 -9.52 8.56 -7.86
C GLN A 99 -10.59 7.91 -6.99
N PRO A 100 -11.34 8.69 -6.19
CA PRO A 100 -12.51 8.19 -5.48
C PRO A 100 -13.56 7.68 -6.47
N ALA A 101 -14.32 6.68 -6.06
CA ALA A 101 -15.40 6.12 -6.85
C ALA A 101 -16.69 6.04 -6.01
N SER A 102 -17.82 5.97 -6.69
CA SER A 102 -19.12 5.80 -6.06
C SER A 102 -19.25 4.43 -5.40
N GLU A 103 -20.12 4.34 -4.42
CA GLU A 103 -20.46 3.08 -3.75
C GLU A 103 -20.88 2.01 -4.75
N GLY A 104 -20.41 0.78 -4.53
CA GLY A 104 -20.66 -0.34 -5.42
C GLY A 104 -19.67 -0.51 -6.59
N THR A 105 -18.77 0.45 -6.83
CA THR A 105 -17.74 0.35 -7.89
C THR A 105 -16.72 -0.74 -7.57
N GLY A 106 -16.37 -0.93 -6.30
CA GLY A 106 -15.33 -1.83 -5.89
C GLY A 106 -13.91 -1.29 -6.13
N ILE A 107 -12.91 -2.13 -5.93
CA ILE A 107 -11.50 -1.77 -6.12
C ILE A 107 -11.09 -2.09 -7.55
N ILE A 108 -10.97 -1.06 -8.40
CA ILE A 108 -10.46 -1.19 -9.77
C ILE A 108 -9.02 -0.69 -9.79
N ALA A 109 -8.08 -1.60 -9.55
CA ALA A 109 -6.65 -1.30 -9.44
C ALA A 109 -5.77 -2.49 -9.86
N GLY A 110 -4.53 -2.22 -10.23
CA GLY A 110 -3.53 -3.26 -10.44
C GLY A 110 -3.20 -4.00 -9.14
N GLY A 111 -2.78 -5.26 -9.23
CA GLY A 111 -2.63 -6.17 -8.08
C GLY A 111 -1.84 -5.61 -6.90
N ALA A 112 -0.73 -4.90 -7.14
CA ALA A 112 0.06 -4.29 -6.08
C ALA A 112 -0.67 -3.12 -5.38
N MET A 113 -1.41 -2.30 -6.13
CA MET A 113 -2.25 -1.22 -5.58
C MET A 113 -3.48 -1.78 -4.87
N ARG A 114 -4.14 -2.78 -5.46
CA ARG A 114 -5.29 -3.46 -4.87
C ARG A 114 -4.97 -4.01 -3.48
N ALA A 115 -3.83 -4.67 -3.32
CA ALA A 115 -3.39 -5.19 -2.03
C ALA A 115 -3.26 -4.09 -0.96
N VAL A 116 -2.82 -2.89 -1.35
CA VAL A 116 -2.75 -1.73 -0.43
C VAL A 116 -4.15 -1.25 -0.06
N PHE A 117 -5.07 -1.07 -1.02
CA PHE A 117 -6.42 -0.59 -0.76
C PHE A 117 -7.23 -1.54 0.13
N GLU A 118 -7.12 -2.84 -0.10
CA GLU A 118 -7.80 -3.85 0.70
C GLU A 118 -7.39 -3.80 2.18
N VAL A 119 -6.09 -3.68 2.49
CA VAL A 119 -5.63 -3.63 3.89
C VAL A 119 -5.84 -2.27 4.56
N VAL A 120 -6.00 -1.18 3.78
CA VAL A 120 -6.32 0.16 4.29
C VAL A 120 -7.81 0.29 4.66
N GLY A 121 -8.68 -0.53 4.05
CA GLY A 121 -10.13 -0.43 4.21
C GLY A 121 -10.81 0.45 3.15
N VAL A 122 -10.17 0.66 1.99
CA VAL A 122 -10.80 1.32 0.84
C VAL A 122 -11.53 0.29 0.00
N HIS A 123 -12.82 0.48 -0.20
CA HIS A 123 -13.68 -0.43 -0.95
C HIS A 123 -14.06 0.09 -2.35
N ASN A 124 -14.05 1.41 -2.55
CA ASN A 124 -14.46 2.02 -3.81
C ASN A 124 -13.39 2.97 -4.33
N VAL A 125 -12.65 2.56 -5.37
CA VAL A 125 -11.52 3.31 -5.93
C VAL A 125 -11.23 2.92 -7.37
N LEU A 126 -10.90 3.93 -8.18
CA LEU A 126 -10.30 3.75 -9.51
C LEU A 126 -8.83 4.13 -9.43
N ALA A 127 -7.95 3.22 -9.81
CA ALA A 127 -6.51 3.48 -9.74
C ALA A 127 -5.74 2.83 -10.88
N LYS A 128 -4.72 3.55 -11.35
CA LYS A 128 -3.83 3.09 -12.43
C LYS A 128 -2.39 3.42 -12.12
N CYS A 129 -1.51 2.45 -12.33
CA CYS A 129 -0.06 2.68 -12.34
C CYS A 129 0.44 2.86 -13.78
N ILE A 130 1.29 3.86 -13.99
CA ILE A 130 1.89 4.22 -15.27
C ILE A 130 3.42 4.23 -15.08
N GLY A 131 4.14 3.79 -16.11
CA GLY A 131 5.60 3.89 -16.20
C GLY A 131 6.37 2.67 -15.72
N THR A 132 5.85 1.87 -14.77
CA THR A 132 6.53 0.66 -14.31
C THR A 132 5.58 -0.39 -13.74
N ASN A 133 5.97 -1.66 -13.86
CA ASN A 133 5.30 -2.78 -13.21
C ASN A 133 6.07 -3.28 -11.95
N ASN A 134 7.10 -2.57 -11.48
CA ASN A 134 7.85 -2.96 -10.30
C ASN A 134 6.97 -2.82 -9.04
N PRO A 135 6.56 -3.93 -8.39
CA PRO A 135 5.62 -3.90 -7.27
C PRO A 135 6.09 -3.04 -6.10
N ILE A 136 7.40 -3.01 -5.83
CA ILE A 136 7.97 -2.22 -4.74
C ILE A 136 7.73 -0.72 -4.98
N ASN A 137 8.01 -0.24 -6.19
CA ASN A 137 7.81 1.17 -6.52
C ASN A 137 6.33 1.53 -6.54
N VAL A 138 5.47 0.63 -7.05
CA VAL A 138 4.01 0.84 -7.09
C VAL A 138 3.44 0.94 -5.68
N VAL A 139 3.77 0.01 -4.77
CA VAL A 139 3.31 0.04 -3.37
C VAL A 139 3.79 1.31 -2.67
N ARG A 140 5.06 1.68 -2.83
CA ARG A 140 5.60 2.94 -2.27
C ARG A 140 4.85 4.15 -2.78
N ALA A 141 4.69 4.27 -4.09
CA ALA A 141 3.99 5.41 -4.70
C ALA A 141 2.54 5.51 -4.22
N THR A 142 1.86 4.37 -4.07
CA THR A 142 0.47 4.32 -3.58
C THR A 142 0.39 4.78 -2.12
N ILE A 143 1.21 4.23 -1.23
CA ILE A 143 1.20 4.58 0.20
C ILE A 143 1.64 6.03 0.41
N ASP A 144 2.66 6.49 -0.30
CA ASP A 144 3.11 7.89 -0.23
C ASP A 144 2.03 8.85 -0.75
N GLY A 145 1.30 8.47 -1.82
CA GLY A 145 0.15 9.24 -2.32
C GLY A 145 -0.99 9.33 -1.30
N LEU A 146 -1.36 8.21 -0.73
CA LEU A 146 -2.39 8.13 0.33
C LEU A 146 -2.00 8.95 1.57
N SER A 147 -0.73 8.91 1.98
CA SER A 147 -0.23 9.66 3.15
C SER A 147 -0.22 11.18 2.94
N LYS A 148 -0.21 11.66 1.70
CA LYS A 148 -0.29 13.08 1.34
C LYS A 148 -1.71 13.62 1.34
N MET A 149 -2.73 12.74 1.34
CA MET A 149 -4.12 13.16 1.36
C MET A 149 -4.47 13.83 2.69
N GLN A 150 -5.15 14.97 2.60
CA GLN A 150 -5.60 15.74 3.73
C GLN A 150 -7.12 15.71 3.79
N ASN A 151 -7.67 15.63 4.99
CA ASN A 151 -9.11 15.77 5.19
C ASN A 151 -9.51 17.24 5.28
N ALA A 152 -10.81 17.54 5.13
CA ALA A 152 -11.35 18.89 5.20
C ALA A 152 -10.97 19.61 6.51
N ASN A 153 -10.97 18.92 7.64
CA ASN A 153 -10.57 19.48 8.93
C ASN A 153 -9.11 19.97 8.95
N GLN A 154 -8.20 19.21 8.35
CA GLN A 154 -6.77 19.60 8.27
C GLN A 154 -6.57 20.81 7.37
N VAL A 155 -7.33 20.90 6.27
CA VAL A 155 -7.28 22.05 5.36
C VAL A 155 -7.90 23.27 6.04
N ALA A 156 -9.02 23.12 6.73
CA ALA A 156 -9.69 24.17 7.52
C ALA A 156 -8.74 24.76 8.56
N ALA A 157 -8.11 23.91 9.36
CA ALA A 157 -7.15 24.34 10.36
C ALA A 157 -5.95 25.11 9.76
N LYS A 158 -5.45 24.70 8.58
CA LYS A 158 -4.37 25.42 7.89
C LYS A 158 -4.77 26.78 7.36
N ARG A 159 -6.02 26.94 6.94
CA ARG A 159 -6.55 28.19 6.35
C ARG A 159 -7.20 29.10 7.40
N GLY A 160 -7.41 28.62 8.63
CA GLY A 160 -8.16 29.36 9.66
C GLY A 160 -9.64 29.55 9.32
N LEU A 161 -10.23 28.64 8.54
CA LEU A 161 -11.63 28.67 8.09
C LEU A 161 -12.42 27.55 8.74
N SER A 162 -13.75 27.66 8.75
CA SER A 162 -14.62 26.56 9.15
C SER A 162 -14.69 25.48 8.05
N VAL A 163 -15.01 24.25 8.42
CA VAL A 163 -15.13 23.13 7.46
C VAL A 163 -16.24 23.41 6.44
N GLU A 164 -17.35 24.02 6.89
CA GLU A 164 -18.47 24.40 6.03
C GLU A 164 -18.09 25.39 4.92
N GLN A 165 -17.19 26.32 5.24
CA GLN A 165 -16.68 27.29 4.24
C GLN A 165 -15.74 26.66 3.21
N ILE A 166 -15.23 25.44 3.45
CA ILE A 166 -14.33 24.72 2.54
C ILE A 166 -15.07 23.71 1.68
N THR A 167 -16.08 23.07 2.26
CA THR A 167 -16.82 22.00 1.57
C THR A 167 -18.00 22.53 0.74
N GLY A 168 -18.44 23.78 0.98
CA GLY A 168 -19.57 24.42 0.30
C GLY A 168 -20.90 23.92 0.83
#